data_5560eb11ae1e41e00f864ea69d8d69ef
#
_entry.id   5560eb11ae1e41e00f864ea69d8d69ef
#
_cell.length_a   1.000
_cell.length_b   1.000
_cell.length_c   1.000
_cell.angle_alpha   90.00
_cell.angle_beta   90.00
_cell.angle_gamma   90.00
#
_symmetry.space_group_name_H-M   'P 1'
#
loop_
_entity.id
_entity.type
_entity.pdbx_description
1 polymer ?
#
loop_
_entity_poly.entity_id
_entity_poly.type
_entity_poly.pdbx_seq_one_letter_code
_entity_poly.pdbx_strand_id
1 'polypeptide(L)'
;MNKISTKIKTIIMKQIILSVVITLTAIVATAQTVALRKPVSYEAANWQTWMLDNPQQITVAAPPAGAQAVVELEVVKDAMQKLDEKKLAQIKYWDAGAPAYRWNQIAPELIDQKPEVTLRIPTAWVNIAIYDATVLAWKEKIKYKRKRPQYVDASIKPVINAPLTYSYPCEHSVTAAAAATVLAYFFPEKADSILQLAHAASQSRIDAGVQFASDVDAGWKLGEQVAKQIIEKAKNDGSAKEWDGNMNKDPKKWTGDYPMGITLATFAPIVLRSPGQFRPQAPPDFETDMKDLKDFKQTFKSSSTAYYWANNGGFGYWSDVAAQKMFEYRMMDDAPAVARIYTILHTAYHDAAIAIFDAKYAYWGMRPVQYDSTYKPLISTPPFPGYPSGHATGASTSAAVLGYFFPAYAKHFQELAQDCADSRFYAGIHFKTDNETGLRMGAAIGKYIAETWMK
;
A
#
# COMPACT_ATOMS: atom_id res chain seq x y z
N MET A 1 -16.28 18.19 71.86
CA MET A 1 -16.54 16.94 71.08
C MET A 1 -16.92 17.17 69.62
N ASN A 2 -17.43 18.29 69.17
CA ASN A 2 -17.91 18.47 67.76
C ASN A 2 -16.86 18.67 66.67
N LYS A 3 -15.64 19.12 66.95
CA LYS A 3 -14.61 19.39 65.92
C LYS A 3 -13.87 18.13 65.41
N ILE A 4 -13.78 17.06 66.23
CA ILE A 4 -13.12 15.80 65.87
C ILE A 4 -14.04 14.97 64.98
N SER A 5 -15.35 14.93 65.23
CA SER A 5 -16.32 14.25 64.39
C SER A 5 -16.40 14.77 62.97
N THR A 6 -16.31 16.09 62.78
CA THR A 6 -16.33 16.74 61.46
C THR A 6 -15.07 16.44 60.61
N LYS A 7 -13.88 16.43 61.26
CA LYS A 7 -12.62 16.08 60.59
C LYS A 7 -12.60 14.60 60.11
N ILE A 8 -13.11 13.66 60.90
CA ILE A 8 -13.19 12.22 60.56
C ILE A 8 -14.16 12.04 59.41
N LYS A 9 -15.33 12.67 59.41
CA LYS A 9 -16.30 12.61 58.29
C LYS A 9 -15.70 13.11 56.99
N THR A 10 -14.93 14.24 57.05
CA THR A 10 -14.28 14.82 55.87
C THR A 10 -13.17 13.91 55.29
N ILE A 11 -12.40 13.19 56.17
CA ILE A 11 -11.37 12.26 55.71
C ILE A 11 -12.00 11.03 55.08
N ILE A 12 -13.03 10.46 55.68
CA ILE A 12 -13.76 9.31 55.13
C ILE A 12 -14.39 9.65 53.77
N MET A 13 -15.02 10.80 53.66
CA MET A 13 -15.63 11.28 52.40
C MET A 13 -14.58 11.50 51.30
N LYS A 14 -13.38 12.03 51.63
CA LYS A 14 -12.27 12.14 50.66
C LYS A 14 -11.72 10.80 50.19
N GLN A 15 -11.64 9.82 51.12
CA GLN A 15 -11.21 8.46 50.73
C GLN A 15 -12.23 7.75 49.87
N ILE A 16 -13.54 7.89 50.14
CA ILE A 16 -14.61 7.34 49.33
C ILE A 16 -14.59 7.99 47.90
N ILE A 17 -14.47 9.31 47.82
CA ILE A 17 -14.39 10.03 46.54
C ILE A 17 -13.15 9.59 45.75
N LEU A 18 -12.00 9.46 46.41
CA LEU A 18 -10.76 9.00 45.76
C LEU A 18 -10.89 7.53 45.25
N SER A 19 -11.48 6.64 46.02
CA SER A 19 -11.74 5.26 45.62
C SER A 19 -12.72 5.15 44.47
N VAL A 20 -13.80 5.96 44.46
CA VAL A 20 -14.76 6.02 43.35
C VAL A 20 -14.13 6.60 42.07
N VAL A 21 -13.28 7.60 42.19
CA VAL A 21 -12.56 8.19 41.04
C VAL A 21 -11.56 7.16 40.47
N ILE A 22 -10.81 6.44 41.31
CA ILE A 22 -9.87 5.41 40.88
C ILE A 22 -10.61 4.24 40.20
N THR A 23 -11.76 3.83 40.75
CA THR A 23 -12.56 2.76 40.17
C THR A 23 -13.19 3.18 38.81
N LEU A 24 -13.70 4.41 38.71
CA LEU A 24 -14.22 4.96 37.47
C LEU A 24 -13.14 5.13 36.41
N THR A 25 -11.94 5.61 36.77
CA THR A 25 -10.83 5.72 35.79
C THR A 25 -10.32 4.35 35.36
N ALA A 26 -10.29 3.32 36.22
CA ALA A 26 -9.94 1.97 35.87
C ALA A 26 -11.00 1.32 34.94
N ILE A 27 -12.29 1.54 35.21
CA ILE A 27 -13.38 1.05 34.33
C ILE A 27 -13.36 1.75 32.99
N VAL A 28 -13.12 3.05 32.94
CA VAL A 28 -12.98 3.80 31.66
C VAL A 28 -11.75 3.34 30.90
N ALA A 29 -10.61 3.13 31.56
CA ALA A 29 -9.40 2.63 30.92
C ALA A 29 -9.57 1.21 30.36
N THR A 30 -10.23 0.29 31.12
CA THR A 30 -10.52 -1.06 30.64
C THR A 30 -11.61 -1.09 29.57
N ALA A 31 -12.63 -0.23 29.66
CA ALA A 31 -13.65 -0.11 28.63
C ALA A 31 -13.06 0.47 27.33
N GLN A 32 -12.16 1.46 27.43
CA GLN A 32 -11.47 1.98 26.25
C GLN A 32 -10.57 0.93 25.58
N THR A 33 -9.82 0.13 26.35
CA THR A 33 -8.96 -0.91 25.76
C THR A 33 -9.73 -2.06 25.12
N VAL A 34 -10.93 -2.40 25.59
CA VAL A 34 -11.78 -3.44 25.00
C VAL A 34 -12.57 -2.92 23.78
N ALA A 35 -12.97 -1.64 23.78
CA ALA A 35 -13.72 -1.03 22.67
C ALA A 35 -12.84 -0.64 21.46
N LEU A 36 -11.52 -0.83 21.54
CA LEU A 36 -10.56 -0.24 20.59
C LEU A 36 -10.09 -1.18 19.47
N ARG A 37 -10.37 -2.49 19.54
CA ARG A 37 -10.06 -3.43 18.47
C ARG A 37 -11.26 -3.57 17.54
N LYS A 38 -11.09 -3.21 16.26
CA LYS A 38 -12.08 -3.52 15.24
C LYS A 38 -12.16 -5.05 15.05
N PRO A 39 -13.37 -5.59 14.78
CA PRO A 39 -13.49 -6.99 14.38
C PRO A 39 -12.65 -7.24 13.14
N VAL A 40 -11.97 -8.38 13.08
CA VAL A 40 -11.28 -8.82 11.87
C VAL A 40 -12.31 -9.23 10.83
N SER A 41 -12.07 -8.89 9.56
CA SER A 41 -12.94 -9.22 8.43
C SER A 41 -12.94 -10.72 8.14
N TYR A 42 -13.67 -11.50 8.92
CA TYR A 42 -13.82 -12.95 8.69
C TYR A 42 -14.53 -13.27 7.36
N GLU A 43 -15.39 -12.37 6.88
CA GLU A 43 -16.05 -12.43 5.57
C GLU A 43 -15.06 -12.42 4.40
N ALA A 44 -13.80 -12.06 4.63
CA ALA A 44 -12.74 -12.14 3.63
C ALA A 44 -12.54 -13.57 3.08
N ALA A 45 -12.94 -14.60 3.83
CA ALA A 45 -12.99 -15.96 3.33
C ALA A 45 -13.96 -16.16 2.14
N ASN A 46 -14.93 -15.26 1.97
CA ASN A 46 -15.91 -15.27 0.88
C ASN A 46 -15.56 -14.28 -0.23
N TRP A 47 -14.51 -13.46 -0.07
CA TRP A 47 -14.09 -12.54 -1.12
C TRP A 47 -13.54 -13.31 -2.32
N GLN A 48 -13.67 -12.71 -3.50
CA GLN A 48 -13.06 -13.25 -4.70
C GLN A 48 -11.59 -12.86 -4.75
N THR A 49 -10.77 -13.78 -5.25
CA THR A 49 -9.38 -13.48 -5.62
C THR A 49 -9.37 -12.62 -6.87
N TRP A 50 -8.32 -11.86 -7.04
CA TRP A 50 -8.26 -10.86 -8.10
C TRP A 50 -7.80 -11.43 -9.43
N MET A 51 -6.66 -12.10 -9.42
CA MET A 51 -6.02 -12.54 -10.66
C MET A 51 -5.83 -14.05 -10.79
N LEU A 52 -6.25 -14.82 -9.79
CA LEU A 52 -6.13 -16.26 -9.85
C LEU A 52 -7.22 -16.86 -10.75
N ASP A 53 -6.82 -17.57 -11.81
CA ASP A 53 -7.76 -18.24 -12.72
C ASP A 53 -8.47 -19.42 -12.04
N ASN A 54 -7.73 -20.18 -11.21
CA ASN A 54 -8.21 -21.40 -10.55
C ASN A 54 -7.80 -21.42 -9.06
N PRO A 55 -8.35 -20.54 -8.21
CA PRO A 55 -7.95 -20.44 -6.81
C PRO A 55 -8.17 -21.72 -6.01
N GLN A 56 -9.12 -22.58 -6.42
CA GLN A 56 -9.39 -23.88 -5.80
C GLN A 56 -8.28 -24.92 -5.98
N GLN A 57 -7.37 -24.73 -6.93
CA GLN A 57 -6.22 -25.61 -7.13
C GLN A 57 -5.05 -25.29 -6.18
N ILE A 58 -5.06 -24.11 -5.58
CA ILE A 58 -4.07 -23.73 -4.58
C ILE A 58 -4.52 -24.26 -3.23
N THR A 59 -3.84 -25.27 -2.74
CA THR A 59 -4.21 -25.95 -1.48
C THR A 59 -3.01 -26.09 -0.56
N VAL A 60 -3.30 -26.17 0.73
CA VAL A 60 -2.32 -26.50 1.77
C VAL A 60 -2.77 -27.74 2.51
N ALA A 61 -1.81 -28.51 3.02
CA ALA A 61 -2.10 -29.68 3.84
C ALA A 61 -2.90 -29.32 5.09
N ALA A 62 -3.64 -30.24 5.67
CA ALA A 62 -4.29 -30.02 6.95
C ALA A 62 -3.24 -29.77 8.06
N PRO A 63 -3.54 -28.94 9.07
CA PRO A 63 -2.63 -28.73 10.20
C PRO A 63 -2.42 -30.05 10.97
N PRO A 64 -1.23 -30.30 11.54
CA PRO A 64 -0.93 -31.46 12.34
C PRO A 64 -1.91 -31.62 13.51
N ALA A 65 -2.20 -32.88 13.85
CA ALA A 65 -3.09 -33.26 14.97
C ALA A 65 -2.42 -34.32 15.84
N GLY A 66 -3.00 -34.61 17.03
CA GLY A 66 -2.51 -35.61 17.93
C GLY A 66 -1.08 -35.36 18.43
N ALA A 67 -0.24 -36.40 18.37
CA ALA A 67 1.14 -36.33 18.89
C ALA A 67 2.00 -35.29 18.19
N GLN A 68 1.80 -35.02 16.88
CA GLN A 68 2.54 -34.00 16.14
C GLN A 68 2.21 -32.59 16.64
N ALA A 69 0.96 -32.32 17.01
CA ALA A 69 0.59 -31.02 17.55
C ALA A 69 1.27 -30.74 18.91
N VAL A 70 1.54 -31.80 19.71
CA VAL A 70 2.29 -31.67 20.98
C VAL A 70 3.76 -31.32 20.69
N VAL A 71 4.38 -31.97 19.73
CA VAL A 71 5.78 -31.63 19.32
C VAL A 71 5.90 -30.17 18.89
N GLU A 72 4.93 -29.64 18.17
CA GLU A 72 4.95 -28.24 17.73
C GLU A 72 4.85 -27.24 18.91
N LEU A 73 4.17 -27.59 20.00
CA LEU A 73 4.16 -26.75 21.21
C LEU A 73 5.56 -26.64 21.83
N GLU A 74 6.32 -27.75 21.87
CA GLU A 74 7.70 -27.71 22.36
C GLU A 74 8.63 -26.88 21.46
N VAL A 75 8.42 -26.90 20.14
CA VAL A 75 9.15 -26.02 19.19
C VAL A 75 8.90 -24.54 19.52
N VAL A 76 7.65 -24.18 19.80
CA VAL A 76 7.30 -22.78 20.16
C VAL A 76 7.95 -22.40 21.50
N LYS A 77 7.89 -23.26 22.51
CA LYS A 77 8.51 -23.03 23.83
C LYS A 77 10.02 -22.87 23.71
N ASP A 78 10.68 -23.74 22.95
CA ASP A 78 12.13 -23.67 22.70
C ASP A 78 12.53 -22.37 21.99
N ALA A 79 11.77 -21.96 20.97
CA ALA A 79 11.98 -20.69 20.27
C ALA A 79 11.87 -19.49 21.22
N MET A 80 10.87 -19.48 22.11
CA MET A 80 10.66 -18.43 23.10
C MET A 80 11.74 -18.41 24.18
N GLN A 81 12.28 -19.56 24.58
CA GLN A 81 13.41 -19.63 25.52
C GLN A 81 14.71 -19.07 24.94
N LYS A 82 14.87 -19.08 23.62
CA LYS A 82 16.04 -18.57 22.88
C LYS A 82 15.88 -17.11 22.44
N LEU A 83 14.93 -16.37 23.02
CA LEU A 83 14.78 -14.95 22.73
C LEU A 83 15.96 -14.14 23.25
N ASP A 84 16.47 -13.29 22.39
CA ASP A 84 17.47 -12.27 22.67
C ASP A 84 16.98 -10.88 22.21
N GLU A 85 17.77 -9.85 22.45
CA GLU A 85 17.43 -8.48 22.05
C GLU A 85 17.23 -8.34 20.51
N LYS A 86 18.02 -9.05 19.71
CA LYS A 86 17.93 -9.03 18.24
C LYS A 86 16.61 -9.64 17.78
N LYS A 87 16.22 -10.79 18.31
CA LYS A 87 14.95 -11.44 18.02
C LYS A 87 13.76 -10.60 18.47
N LEU A 88 13.85 -10.00 19.67
CA LEU A 88 12.80 -9.10 20.16
C LEU A 88 12.64 -7.85 19.27
N ALA A 89 13.73 -7.26 18.81
CA ALA A 89 13.70 -6.15 17.85
C ALA A 89 13.06 -6.58 16.52
N GLN A 90 13.38 -7.76 16.03
CA GLN A 90 12.84 -8.33 14.81
C GLN A 90 11.33 -8.63 14.94
N ILE A 91 10.91 -9.20 16.06
CA ILE A 91 9.48 -9.42 16.37
C ILE A 91 8.74 -8.08 16.33
N LYS A 92 9.23 -7.04 17.01
CA LYS A 92 8.61 -5.71 17.04
C LYS A 92 8.55 -5.06 15.65
N TYR A 93 9.61 -5.23 14.85
CA TYR A 93 9.63 -4.70 13.48
C TYR A 93 8.50 -5.29 12.64
N TRP A 94 8.32 -6.62 12.65
CA TRP A 94 7.31 -7.30 11.86
C TRP A 94 5.89 -7.24 12.46
N ASP A 95 5.77 -6.84 13.73
CA ASP A 95 4.49 -6.65 14.42
C ASP A 95 3.95 -5.22 14.33
N ALA A 96 4.67 -4.33 13.67
CA ALA A 96 4.34 -2.91 13.57
C ALA A 96 3.22 -2.64 12.56
N GLY A 97 2.08 -3.29 12.69
CA GLY A 97 0.92 -3.15 11.82
C GLY A 97 0.51 -4.45 11.13
N ALA A 98 -0.40 -4.36 10.16
CA ALA A 98 -0.84 -5.51 9.39
C ALA A 98 0.33 -6.11 8.58
N PRO A 99 0.29 -7.42 8.26
CA PRO A 99 1.37 -8.09 7.53
C PRO A 99 1.81 -7.37 6.24
N ALA A 100 0.87 -6.76 5.50
CA ALA A 100 1.16 -6.03 4.26
C ALA A 100 1.92 -4.70 4.48
N TYR A 101 1.88 -4.12 5.69
CA TYR A 101 2.42 -2.78 5.96
C TYR A 101 3.92 -2.67 5.65
N ARG A 102 4.75 -3.56 6.20
CA ARG A 102 6.20 -3.51 5.97
C ARG A 102 6.58 -3.77 4.52
N TRP A 103 5.85 -4.61 3.82
CA TRP A 103 6.12 -4.87 2.41
C TRP A 103 5.81 -3.67 1.51
N ASN A 104 4.86 -2.82 1.92
CA ASN A 104 4.59 -1.54 1.26
C ASN A 104 5.60 -0.42 1.62
N GLN A 105 6.49 -0.64 2.59
CA GLN A 105 7.67 0.19 2.83
C GLN A 105 8.91 -0.34 2.07
N ILE A 106 9.13 -1.65 2.10
CA ILE A 106 10.28 -2.31 1.46
C ILE A 106 10.22 -2.18 -0.07
N ALA A 107 9.04 -2.35 -0.69
CA ALA A 107 8.93 -2.33 -2.14
C ALA A 107 9.31 -0.98 -2.77
N PRO A 108 8.86 0.19 -2.28
CA PRO A 108 9.33 1.49 -2.76
C PRO A 108 10.84 1.69 -2.60
N GLU A 109 11.43 1.29 -1.45
CA GLU A 109 12.86 1.40 -1.21
C GLU A 109 13.71 0.60 -2.22
N LEU A 110 13.20 -0.56 -2.66
CA LEU A 110 13.85 -1.36 -3.72
C LEU A 110 13.73 -0.69 -5.09
N ILE A 111 12.57 -0.10 -5.39
CA ILE A 111 12.32 0.61 -6.65
C ILE A 111 13.21 1.85 -6.77
N ASP A 112 13.37 2.62 -5.70
CA ASP A 112 14.24 3.81 -5.68
C ASP A 112 15.70 3.47 -5.97
N GLN A 113 16.14 2.26 -5.62
CA GLN A 113 17.49 1.77 -5.92
C GLN A 113 17.65 1.23 -7.35
N LYS A 114 16.54 1.04 -8.10
CA LYS A 114 16.53 0.51 -9.46
C LYS A 114 15.47 1.22 -10.32
N PRO A 115 15.72 2.49 -10.70
CA PRO A 115 14.73 3.33 -11.38
C PRO A 115 14.16 2.75 -12.68
N GLU A 116 14.91 1.90 -13.39
CA GLU A 116 14.46 1.24 -14.63
C GLU A 116 13.27 0.28 -14.40
N VAL A 117 13.08 -0.20 -13.17
CA VAL A 117 11.95 -1.07 -12.81
C VAL A 117 10.70 -0.26 -12.49
N THR A 118 10.83 1.05 -12.25
CA THR A 118 9.71 1.92 -11.84
C THR A 118 8.52 1.84 -12.81
N LEU A 119 8.79 1.82 -14.11
CA LEU A 119 7.75 1.79 -15.13
C LEU A 119 6.99 0.46 -15.19
N ARG A 120 7.52 -0.62 -14.62
CA ARG A 120 6.82 -1.91 -14.49
C ARG A 120 5.88 -1.99 -13.28
N ILE A 121 5.91 -0.96 -12.43
CA ILE A 121 5.04 -0.75 -11.26
C ILE A 121 4.91 -2.02 -10.39
N PRO A 122 6.03 -2.54 -9.85
CA PRO A 122 6.06 -3.80 -9.10
C PRO A 122 5.10 -3.83 -7.91
N THR A 123 4.82 -2.66 -7.30
CA THR A 123 3.94 -2.55 -6.13
C THR A 123 2.51 -3.01 -6.40
N ALA A 124 1.99 -2.88 -7.62
CA ALA A 124 0.67 -3.40 -7.98
C ALA A 124 0.67 -4.94 -7.92
N TRP A 125 1.65 -5.57 -8.54
CA TRP A 125 1.80 -7.02 -8.58
C TRP A 125 2.04 -7.62 -7.20
N VAL A 126 2.86 -6.97 -6.37
CA VAL A 126 3.11 -7.35 -4.97
C VAL A 126 1.81 -7.34 -4.17
N ASN A 127 1.03 -6.25 -4.26
CA ASN A 127 -0.19 -6.12 -3.48
C ASN A 127 -1.32 -7.05 -3.96
N ILE A 128 -1.41 -7.32 -5.25
CA ILE A 128 -2.33 -8.33 -5.79
C ILE A 128 -1.98 -9.73 -5.25
N ALA A 129 -0.70 -10.09 -5.24
CA ALA A 129 -0.26 -11.37 -4.69
C ALA A 129 -0.56 -11.47 -3.19
N ILE A 130 -0.32 -10.40 -2.43
CA ILE A 130 -0.66 -10.32 -1.00
C ILE A 130 -2.16 -10.49 -0.78
N TYR A 131 -3.00 -9.80 -1.55
CA TYR A 131 -4.45 -9.86 -1.41
C TYR A 131 -4.99 -11.25 -1.72
N ASP A 132 -4.65 -11.79 -2.89
CA ASP A 132 -5.13 -13.10 -3.32
C ASP A 132 -4.70 -14.20 -2.35
N ALA A 133 -3.44 -14.18 -1.90
CA ALA A 133 -2.96 -15.11 -0.88
C ALA A 133 -3.66 -14.93 0.47
N THR A 134 -3.97 -13.69 0.87
CA THR A 134 -4.71 -13.41 2.10
C THR A 134 -6.13 -13.96 2.03
N VAL A 135 -6.84 -13.78 0.92
CA VAL A 135 -8.19 -14.33 0.72
C VAL A 135 -8.18 -15.86 0.86
N LEU A 136 -7.22 -16.54 0.22
CA LEU A 136 -7.10 -17.99 0.33
C LEU A 136 -6.72 -18.43 1.76
N ALA A 137 -5.83 -17.70 2.43
CA ALA A 137 -5.48 -17.98 3.82
C ALA A 137 -6.70 -17.86 4.75
N TRP A 138 -7.59 -16.89 4.52
CA TRP A 138 -8.83 -16.74 5.29
C TRP A 138 -9.82 -17.88 5.07
N LYS A 139 -9.91 -18.42 3.85
CA LYS A 139 -10.69 -19.64 3.57
C LYS A 139 -10.20 -20.81 4.43
N GLU A 140 -8.88 -21.04 4.47
CA GLU A 140 -8.28 -22.12 5.25
C GLU A 140 -8.41 -21.86 6.77
N LYS A 141 -8.28 -20.59 7.23
CA LYS A 141 -8.51 -20.21 8.63
C LYS A 141 -9.92 -20.60 9.12
N ILE A 142 -10.93 -20.28 8.33
CA ILE A 142 -12.33 -20.61 8.66
C ILE A 142 -12.60 -22.10 8.59
N LYS A 143 -11.97 -22.81 7.66
CA LYS A 143 -12.09 -24.27 7.51
C LYS A 143 -11.51 -25.02 8.72
N TYR A 144 -10.27 -24.70 9.12
CA TYR A 144 -9.57 -25.45 10.15
C TYR A 144 -9.79 -24.93 11.57
N LYS A 145 -10.04 -23.66 11.76
CA LYS A 145 -10.30 -22.99 13.06
C LYS A 145 -9.26 -23.34 14.13
N ARG A 146 -8.00 -23.49 13.72
CA ARG A 146 -6.91 -23.87 14.62
C ARG A 146 -6.70 -22.80 15.68
N LYS A 147 -6.67 -23.21 16.96
CA LYS A 147 -6.31 -22.32 18.05
C LYS A 147 -4.84 -21.97 18.01
N ARG A 148 -4.47 -20.76 18.45
CA ARG A 148 -3.08 -20.35 18.59
C ARG A 148 -2.41 -21.03 19.76
N PRO A 149 -1.05 -21.11 19.82
CA PRO A 149 -0.29 -21.82 20.86
C PRO A 149 -0.75 -21.51 22.29
N GLN A 150 -0.92 -20.23 22.64
CA GLN A 150 -1.33 -19.80 23.99
C GLN A 150 -2.75 -20.20 24.37
N TYR A 151 -3.60 -20.55 23.42
CA TYR A 151 -4.96 -21.08 23.70
C TYR A 151 -5.00 -22.61 23.73
N VAL A 152 -3.88 -23.27 23.42
CA VAL A 152 -3.69 -24.71 23.54
C VAL A 152 -2.91 -25.02 24.81
N ASP A 153 -1.87 -24.27 25.12
CA ASP A 153 -1.06 -24.36 26.31
C ASP A 153 -0.93 -23.01 27.02
N ALA A 154 -1.55 -22.86 28.17
CA ALA A 154 -1.57 -21.62 28.94
C ALA A 154 -0.19 -21.21 29.51
N SER A 155 0.80 -22.11 29.47
CA SER A 155 2.19 -21.77 29.87
C SER A 155 2.89 -20.88 28.85
N ILE A 156 2.44 -20.93 27.61
CA ILE A 156 2.96 -20.05 26.53
C ILE A 156 2.41 -18.63 26.74
N LYS A 157 3.32 -17.68 26.98
CA LYS A 157 3.00 -16.25 27.15
C LYS A 157 3.60 -15.46 25.99
N PRO A 158 2.83 -15.18 24.93
CA PRO A 158 3.34 -14.43 23.79
C PRO A 158 3.95 -13.09 24.20
N VAL A 159 5.02 -12.69 23.51
CA VAL A 159 5.72 -11.41 23.77
C VAL A 159 5.08 -10.22 23.02
N ILE A 160 4.03 -10.49 22.25
CA ILE A 160 3.19 -9.51 21.53
C ILE A 160 1.72 -9.81 21.78
N ASN A 161 0.87 -8.85 21.42
CA ASN A 161 -0.58 -9.09 21.39
C ASN A 161 -0.90 -10.06 20.25
N ALA A 162 -1.39 -11.25 20.58
CA ALA A 162 -1.77 -12.22 19.58
C ALA A 162 -2.93 -11.68 18.71
N PRO A 163 -2.87 -11.89 17.39
CA PRO A 163 -4.00 -11.56 16.52
C PRO A 163 -5.28 -12.29 16.94
N LEU A 164 -6.43 -11.66 16.75
CA LEU A 164 -7.76 -12.22 17.10
C LEU A 164 -8.26 -13.26 16.08
N THR A 165 -7.38 -13.80 15.24
CA THR A 165 -7.70 -14.77 14.20
C THR A 165 -7.24 -16.18 14.55
N TYR A 166 -7.77 -17.18 13.82
CA TYR A 166 -7.26 -18.54 13.89
C TYR A 166 -5.80 -18.63 13.47
N SER A 167 -5.08 -19.62 13.98
CA SER A 167 -3.64 -19.76 13.79
C SER A 167 -3.27 -20.12 12.35
N TYR A 168 -3.94 -21.14 11.80
CA TYR A 168 -3.55 -21.80 10.54
C TYR A 168 -4.31 -21.27 9.31
N PRO A 169 -3.62 -21.00 8.18
CA PRO A 169 -2.18 -20.77 8.05
C PRO A 169 -1.74 -19.42 8.62
N CYS A 170 -0.42 -19.22 8.83
CA CYS A 170 0.13 -17.96 9.36
C CYS A 170 0.00 -16.83 8.35
N GLU A 171 -0.76 -15.78 8.69
CA GLU A 171 -0.99 -14.61 7.84
C GLU A 171 0.28 -13.83 7.48
N HIS A 172 1.24 -13.71 8.42
CA HIS A 172 2.52 -13.04 8.14
C HIS A 172 3.37 -13.84 7.14
N SER A 173 3.39 -15.17 7.27
CA SER A 173 4.13 -16.03 6.36
C SER A 173 3.53 -16.04 4.96
N VAL A 174 2.19 -16.08 4.87
CA VAL A 174 1.45 -15.94 3.59
C VAL A 174 1.85 -14.64 2.88
N THR A 175 1.74 -13.52 3.59
CA THR A 175 2.06 -12.20 3.04
C THR A 175 3.53 -12.06 2.67
N ALA A 176 4.43 -12.54 3.53
CA ALA A 176 5.87 -12.47 3.31
C ALA A 176 6.30 -13.27 2.09
N ALA A 177 5.83 -14.52 1.96
CA ALA A 177 6.14 -15.36 0.81
C ALA A 177 5.56 -14.77 -0.49
N ALA A 178 4.31 -14.27 -0.47
CA ALA A 178 3.69 -13.65 -1.63
C ALA A 178 4.47 -12.41 -2.09
N ALA A 179 4.76 -11.48 -1.18
CA ALA A 179 5.48 -10.25 -1.48
C ALA A 179 6.91 -10.52 -1.96
N ALA A 180 7.66 -11.32 -1.19
CA ALA A 180 9.07 -11.57 -1.49
C ALA A 180 9.28 -12.32 -2.82
N THR A 181 8.43 -13.28 -3.13
CA THR A 181 8.52 -14.03 -4.40
C THR A 181 8.28 -13.10 -5.60
N VAL A 182 7.30 -12.18 -5.53
CA VAL A 182 7.07 -11.19 -6.59
C VAL A 182 8.23 -10.19 -6.65
N LEU A 183 8.70 -9.68 -5.51
CA LEU A 183 9.84 -8.76 -5.49
C LEU A 183 11.12 -9.40 -6.02
N ALA A 184 11.42 -10.65 -5.67
CA ALA A 184 12.57 -11.38 -6.19
C ALA A 184 12.54 -11.55 -7.72
N TYR A 185 11.35 -11.64 -8.32
CA TYR A 185 11.19 -11.65 -9.78
C TYR A 185 11.58 -10.29 -10.41
N PHE A 186 11.20 -9.17 -9.78
CA PHE A 186 11.53 -7.84 -10.29
C PHE A 186 12.97 -7.40 -9.96
N PHE A 187 13.53 -7.94 -8.89
CA PHE A 187 14.88 -7.62 -8.37
C PHE A 187 15.71 -8.90 -8.18
N PRO A 188 16.01 -9.63 -9.28
CA PRO A 188 16.68 -10.93 -9.18
C PRO A 188 18.07 -10.85 -8.52
N GLU A 189 18.77 -9.72 -8.66
CA GLU A 189 20.08 -9.46 -8.01
C GLU A 189 19.96 -9.30 -6.49
N LYS A 190 18.76 -9.10 -5.96
CA LYS A 190 18.47 -8.98 -4.51
C LYS A 190 17.61 -10.12 -3.98
N ALA A 191 17.33 -11.14 -4.80
CA ALA A 191 16.39 -12.21 -4.50
C ALA A 191 16.71 -12.87 -3.14
N ASP A 192 17.95 -13.24 -2.88
CA ASP A 192 18.36 -13.90 -1.64
C ASP A 192 18.08 -13.03 -0.41
N SER A 193 18.42 -11.74 -0.47
CA SER A 193 18.20 -10.82 0.65
C SER A 193 16.72 -10.57 0.90
N ILE A 194 15.92 -10.46 -0.14
CA ILE A 194 14.46 -10.30 -0.05
C ILE A 194 13.81 -11.55 0.57
N LEU A 195 14.23 -12.74 0.13
CA LEU A 195 13.73 -14.01 0.69
C LEU A 195 14.17 -14.19 2.15
N GLN A 196 15.39 -13.79 2.53
CA GLN A 196 15.83 -13.79 3.93
C GLN A 196 14.97 -12.89 4.81
N LEU A 197 14.58 -11.69 4.35
CA LEU A 197 13.63 -10.83 5.06
C LEU A 197 12.28 -11.51 5.27
N ALA A 198 11.79 -12.22 4.26
CA ALA A 198 10.52 -12.94 4.35
C ALA A 198 10.56 -14.12 5.33
N HIS A 199 11.66 -14.87 5.33
CA HIS A 199 11.89 -15.91 6.32
C HIS A 199 11.98 -15.34 7.73
N ALA A 200 12.63 -14.21 7.90
CA ALA A 200 12.71 -13.51 9.18
C ALA A 200 11.33 -13.04 9.68
N ALA A 201 10.50 -12.50 8.78
CA ALA A 201 9.10 -12.14 9.09
C ALA A 201 8.30 -13.35 9.58
N SER A 202 8.45 -14.47 8.89
CA SER A 202 7.75 -15.73 9.19
C SER A 202 8.20 -16.32 10.53
N GLN A 203 9.52 -16.45 10.73
CA GLN A 203 10.11 -16.99 11.96
C GLN A 203 9.77 -16.14 13.18
N SER A 204 9.69 -14.83 13.04
CA SER A 204 9.34 -13.92 14.13
C SER A 204 8.00 -14.27 14.80
N ARG A 205 7.09 -14.96 14.11
CA ARG A 205 5.78 -15.34 14.65
C ARG A 205 5.86 -16.57 15.52
N ILE A 206 6.78 -17.50 15.24
CA ILE A 206 7.07 -18.65 16.12
C ILE A 206 7.81 -18.14 17.36
N ASP A 207 8.84 -17.32 17.16
CA ASP A 207 9.63 -16.70 18.22
C ASP A 207 8.76 -15.86 19.19
N ALA A 208 7.72 -15.20 18.65
CA ALA A 208 6.76 -14.44 19.45
C ALA A 208 5.77 -15.30 20.25
N GLY A 209 5.70 -16.61 20.00
CA GLY A 209 4.78 -17.53 20.69
C GLY A 209 3.34 -17.48 20.15
N VAL A 210 3.10 -16.94 18.94
CA VAL A 210 1.74 -16.76 18.40
C VAL A 210 1.38 -17.70 17.26
N GLN A 211 2.35 -18.46 16.71
CA GLN A 211 2.15 -19.38 15.59
C GLN A 211 2.93 -20.69 15.81
N PHE A 212 2.42 -21.77 15.24
CA PHE A 212 3.14 -23.04 15.13
C PHE A 212 4.03 -23.06 13.89
N ALA A 213 5.03 -23.93 13.87
CA ALA A 213 5.91 -24.11 12.71
C ALA A 213 5.12 -24.51 11.45
N SER A 214 4.16 -25.45 11.58
CA SER A 214 3.32 -25.84 10.44
C SER A 214 2.37 -24.75 9.94
N ASP A 215 1.96 -23.79 10.79
CA ASP A 215 1.20 -22.62 10.34
C ASP A 215 2.04 -21.75 9.41
N VAL A 216 3.32 -21.58 9.78
CA VAL A 216 4.31 -20.80 9.02
C VAL A 216 4.63 -21.48 7.70
N ASP A 217 4.90 -22.78 7.71
CA ASP A 217 5.20 -23.56 6.49
C ASP A 217 4.02 -23.59 5.50
N ALA A 218 2.81 -23.77 6.02
CA ALA A 218 1.60 -23.73 5.18
C ALA A 218 1.37 -22.32 4.61
N GLY A 219 1.58 -21.29 5.42
CA GLY A 219 1.50 -19.90 4.97
C GLY A 219 2.50 -19.60 3.86
N TRP A 220 3.76 -20.04 4.03
CA TRP A 220 4.81 -19.89 3.03
C TRP A 220 4.42 -20.52 1.69
N LYS A 221 4.04 -21.80 1.72
CA LYS A 221 3.64 -22.56 0.53
C LYS A 221 2.46 -21.92 -0.20
N LEU A 222 1.48 -21.41 0.56
CA LEU A 222 0.32 -20.74 -0.02
C LEU A 222 0.72 -19.43 -0.71
N GLY A 223 1.46 -18.56 -0.02
CA GLY A 223 1.91 -17.29 -0.57
C GLY A 223 2.79 -17.45 -1.81
N GLU A 224 3.72 -18.40 -1.78
CA GLU A 224 4.60 -18.70 -2.91
C GLU A 224 3.84 -19.22 -4.13
N GLN A 225 2.86 -20.12 -3.94
CA GLN A 225 2.04 -20.64 -5.03
C GLN A 225 1.22 -19.54 -5.70
N VAL A 226 0.61 -18.66 -4.91
CA VAL A 226 -0.11 -17.49 -5.42
C VAL A 226 0.84 -16.58 -6.21
N ALA A 227 1.98 -16.21 -5.61
CA ALA A 227 2.94 -15.32 -6.24
C ALA A 227 3.43 -15.83 -7.60
N LYS A 228 3.68 -17.13 -7.73
CA LYS A 228 4.07 -17.76 -9.02
C LYS A 228 3.02 -17.54 -10.11
N GLN A 229 1.72 -17.65 -9.81
CA GLN A 229 0.66 -17.37 -10.78
C GLN A 229 0.58 -15.88 -11.12
N ILE A 230 0.73 -14.99 -10.14
CA ILE A 230 0.75 -13.54 -10.37
C ILE A 230 1.95 -13.14 -11.24
N ILE A 231 3.13 -13.74 -11.04
CA ILE A 231 4.31 -13.50 -11.87
C ILE A 231 4.05 -13.89 -13.33
N GLU A 232 3.36 -15.00 -13.59
CA GLU A 232 3.00 -15.38 -14.97
C GLU A 232 2.07 -14.34 -15.62
N LYS A 233 1.17 -13.71 -14.86
CA LYS A 233 0.36 -12.58 -15.38
C LYS A 233 1.25 -11.36 -15.67
N ALA A 234 2.17 -11.01 -14.76
CA ALA A 234 3.10 -9.90 -14.93
C ALA A 234 4.06 -10.10 -16.13
N LYS A 235 4.45 -11.31 -16.45
CA LYS A 235 5.26 -11.63 -17.66
C LYS A 235 4.51 -11.36 -18.96
N ASN A 236 3.17 -11.47 -18.92
CA ASN A 236 2.31 -11.37 -20.09
C ASN A 236 1.53 -10.05 -20.14
N ASP A 237 1.94 -9.04 -19.37
CA ASP A 237 1.29 -7.73 -19.27
C ASP A 237 1.62 -6.77 -20.43
N GLY A 238 2.45 -7.18 -21.39
CA GLY A 238 2.90 -6.34 -22.50
C GLY A 238 4.16 -5.52 -22.20
N SER A 239 4.71 -5.60 -20.98
CA SER A 239 5.91 -4.84 -20.57
C SER A 239 7.20 -5.26 -21.28
N ALA A 240 7.21 -6.43 -21.91
CA ALA A 240 8.33 -6.92 -22.71
C ALA A 240 8.42 -6.27 -24.11
N LYS A 241 7.42 -5.46 -24.49
CA LYS A 241 7.42 -4.82 -25.82
C LYS A 241 8.44 -3.71 -25.88
N GLU A 242 9.31 -3.79 -26.88
CA GLU A 242 10.31 -2.76 -27.14
C GLU A 242 9.76 -1.64 -28.01
N TRP A 243 10.34 -0.45 -27.85
CA TRP A 243 10.04 0.70 -28.72
C TRP A 243 10.67 0.50 -30.10
N ASP A 244 9.93 0.85 -31.15
CA ASP A 244 10.34 0.72 -32.55
C ASP A 244 11.33 1.80 -33.04
N GLY A 245 11.71 2.75 -32.18
CA GLY A 245 12.62 3.83 -32.50
C GLY A 245 11.98 5.01 -33.27
N ASN A 246 10.67 4.97 -33.53
CA ASN A 246 10.00 5.99 -34.29
C ASN A 246 9.63 7.21 -33.44
N MET A 247 10.32 8.34 -33.67
CA MET A 247 10.03 9.64 -33.05
C MET A 247 9.01 10.44 -33.84
N ASN A 248 8.18 11.19 -33.14
CA ASN A 248 7.35 12.22 -33.76
C ASN A 248 8.24 13.33 -34.36
N LYS A 249 8.00 13.71 -35.63
CA LYS A 249 8.78 14.71 -36.33
C LYS A 249 8.05 16.06 -36.48
N ASP A 250 6.83 16.18 -35.96
CA ASP A 250 6.08 17.43 -35.99
C ASP A 250 6.71 18.45 -35.04
N PRO A 251 7.21 19.60 -35.51
CA PRO A 251 7.85 20.61 -34.69
C PRO A 251 6.90 21.28 -33.67
N LYS A 252 5.59 21.11 -33.85
CA LYS A 252 4.56 21.58 -32.90
C LYS A 252 4.24 20.55 -31.79
N LYS A 253 4.98 19.46 -31.73
CA LYS A 253 4.82 18.39 -30.79
C LYS A 253 6.06 18.24 -29.91
N TRP A 254 5.92 17.53 -28.81
CA TRP A 254 7.05 17.17 -27.95
C TRP A 254 8.09 16.37 -28.74
N THR A 255 9.35 16.76 -28.59
CA THR A 255 10.51 16.06 -29.16
C THR A 255 11.55 15.83 -28.08
N GLY A 256 12.37 14.80 -28.23
CA GLY A 256 13.47 14.49 -27.31
C GLY A 256 14.23 13.25 -27.80
N ASP A 257 15.43 13.05 -27.29
CA ASP A 257 16.30 11.96 -27.76
C ASP A 257 15.81 10.58 -27.34
N TYR A 258 15.17 10.48 -26.16
CA TYR A 258 14.65 9.24 -25.61
C TYR A 258 13.29 9.46 -24.96
N PRO A 259 12.20 8.93 -25.53
CA PRO A 259 10.85 9.11 -25.02
C PRO A 259 10.57 8.11 -23.88
N MET A 260 10.90 8.48 -22.65
CA MET A 260 10.67 7.62 -21.47
C MET A 260 9.22 7.18 -21.39
N GLY A 261 9.00 5.88 -21.13
CA GLY A 261 7.68 5.31 -20.92
C GLY A 261 6.79 5.19 -22.16
N ILE A 262 7.33 5.35 -23.37
CA ILE A 262 6.56 5.24 -24.61
C ILE A 262 5.87 3.88 -24.77
N THR A 263 6.45 2.82 -24.22
CA THR A 263 5.88 1.49 -24.28
C THR A 263 4.82 1.23 -23.20
N LEU A 264 4.64 2.11 -22.20
CA LEU A 264 3.65 1.89 -21.15
C LEU A 264 2.22 1.76 -21.71
N ALA A 265 1.89 2.50 -22.77
CA ALA A 265 0.60 2.39 -23.44
C ALA A 265 0.34 1.00 -24.07
N THR A 266 1.34 0.14 -24.15
CA THR A 266 1.20 -1.23 -24.63
C THR A 266 0.96 -2.24 -23.52
N PHE A 267 1.06 -1.84 -22.23
CA PHE A 267 0.78 -2.70 -21.11
C PHE A 267 -0.72 -2.95 -21.00
N ALA A 268 -1.09 -4.15 -20.58
CA ALA A 268 -2.46 -4.49 -20.29
C ALA A 268 -2.85 -3.89 -18.93
N PRO A 269 -3.85 -3.01 -18.86
CA PRO A 269 -4.38 -2.56 -17.58
C PRO A 269 -4.98 -3.73 -16.78
N ILE A 270 -4.96 -3.59 -15.47
CA ILE A 270 -5.49 -4.63 -14.57
C ILE A 270 -7.02 -4.54 -14.47
N VAL A 271 -7.58 -3.34 -14.41
CA VAL A 271 -9.02 -3.07 -14.22
C VAL A 271 -9.62 -2.28 -15.39
N LEU A 272 -8.88 -1.34 -15.94
CA LEU A 272 -9.35 -0.60 -17.11
C LEU A 272 -9.49 -1.56 -18.32
N ARG A 273 -10.47 -1.29 -19.17
CA ARG A 273 -10.73 -2.10 -20.37
C ARG A 273 -9.67 -1.91 -21.45
N SER A 274 -9.00 -0.77 -21.45
CA SER A 274 -7.92 -0.43 -22.38
C SER A 274 -7.13 0.76 -21.85
N PRO A 275 -5.88 0.97 -22.32
CA PRO A 275 -5.09 2.17 -21.98
C PRO A 275 -5.83 3.48 -22.25
N GLY A 276 -6.56 3.55 -23.37
CA GLY A 276 -7.28 4.76 -23.81
C GLY A 276 -8.67 4.97 -23.21
N GLN A 277 -9.14 4.14 -22.26
CA GLN A 277 -10.51 4.24 -21.73
C GLN A 277 -10.85 5.63 -21.17
N PHE A 278 -9.90 6.30 -20.56
CA PHE A 278 -10.06 7.63 -19.97
C PHE A 278 -9.21 8.69 -20.68
N ARG A 279 -8.77 8.43 -21.92
CA ARG A 279 -8.00 9.40 -22.68
C ARG A 279 -8.80 10.70 -22.82
N PRO A 280 -8.25 11.85 -22.36
CA PRO A 280 -8.93 13.14 -22.51
C PRO A 280 -8.97 13.57 -23.97
N GLN A 281 -9.70 14.63 -24.27
CA GLN A 281 -9.61 15.27 -25.58
C GLN A 281 -8.21 15.86 -25.81
N ALA A 282 -7.87 16.11 -27.07
CA ALA A 282 -6.61 16.76 -27.44
C ALA A 282 -6.44 18.11 -26.71
N PRO A 283 -5.20 18.46 -26.32
CA PRO A 283 -4.97 19.74 -25.67
C PRO A 283 -5.30 20.90 -26.62
N PRO A 284 -5.75 22.05 -26.10
CA PRO A 284 -5.83 23.29 -26.86
C PRO A 284 -4.42 23.80 -27.20
N ASP A 285 -4.35 24.93 -27.89
CA ASP A 285 -3.12 25.71 -27.96
C ASP A 285 -2.74 26.22 -26.55
N PHE A 286 -1.43 26.25 -26.28
CA PHE A 286 -0.90 26.59 -24.95
C PHE A 286 -0.50 28.07 -24.79
N GLU A 287 -0.93 28.96 -25.69
CA GLU A 287 -0.54 30.37 -25.67
C GLU A 287 -0.93 31.08 -24.37
N THR A 288 -2.18 30.89 -23.94
CA THR A 288 -2.67 31.44 -22.65
C THR A 288 -1.93 30.82 -21.46
N ASP A 289 -1.75 29.50 -21.44
CA ASP A 289 -1.02 28.82 -20.40
C ASP A 289 0.43 29.26 -20.26
N MET A 290 1.09 29.51 -21.42
CA MET A 290 2.47 29.99 -21.43
C MET A 290 2.57 31.43 -20.91
N LYS A 291 1.59 32.28 -21.22
CA LYS A 291 1.48 33.61 -20.64
C LYS A 291 1.34 33.55 -19.12
N ASP A 292 0.45 32.72 -18.63
CA ASP A 292 0.25 32.50 -17.17
C ASP A 292 1.54 32.06 -16.47
N LEU A 293 2.33 31.16 -17.08
CA LEU A 293 3.63 30.75 -16.55
C LEU A 293 4.65 31.87 -16.50
N LYS A 294 4.71 32.74 -17.55
CA LYS A 294 5.61 33.88 -17.56
C LYS A 294 5.23 34.97 -16.59
N ASP A 295 3.94 35.18 -16.39
CA ASP A 295 3.40 36.19 -15.46
C ASP A 295 3.50 35.73 -14.00
N PHE A 296 3.63 34.42 -13.76
CA PHE A 296 3.70 33.84 -12.44
C PHE A 296 4.95 34.30 -11.67
N LYS A 297 4.76 34.82 -10.47
CA LYS A 297 5.85 35.24 -9.57
C LYS A 297 6.10 34.17 -8.52
N GLN A 298 7.28 33.57 -8.61
CA GLN A 298 7.73 32.62 -7.60
C GLN A 298 7.76 33.24 -6.21
N THR A 299 7.32 32.47 -5.22
CA THR A 299 7.40 32.77 -3.82
C THR A 299 8.17 31.66 -3.10
N PHE A 300 8.61 31.90 -1.87
CA PHE A 300 9.20 30.82 -1.05
C PHE A 300 8.26 29.61 -0.92
N LYS A 301 6.96 29.87 -0.71
CA LYS A 301 5.96 28.80 -0.60
C LYS A 301 5.85 27.99 -1.90
N SER A 302 5.67 28.65 -3.04
CA SER A 302 5.51 27.95 -4.33
C SER A 302 6.77 27.14 -4.71
N SER A 303 7.96 27.70 -4.45
CA SER A 303 9.21 26.97 -4.70
C SER A 303 9.34 25.75 -3.76
N SER A 304 9.05 25.90 -2.47
CA SER A 304 9.08 24.79 -1.50
C SER A 304 8.09 23.69 -1.89
N THR A 305 6.87 24.07 -2.29
CA THR A 305 5.85 23.11 -2.77
C THR A 305 6.32 22.37 -4.03
N ALA A 306 6.95 23.09 -4.98
CA ALA A 306 7.49 22.47 -6.20
C ALA A 306 8.56 21.43 -5.90
N TYR A 307 9.52 21.73 -5.03
CA TYR A 307 10.58 20.78 -4.61
C TYR A 307 10.02 19.63 -3.78
N TYR A 308 9.09 19.91 -2.85
CA TYR A 308 8.46 18.87 -2.04
C TYR A 308 7.83 17.76 -2.91
N TRP A 309 6.96 18.15 -3.85
CA TRP A 309 6.30 17.21 -4.73
C TRP A 309 7.20 16.65 -5.85
N ALA A 310 8.31 17.28 -6.16
CA ALA A 310 9.30 16.71 -7.06
C ALA A 310 9.91 15.42 -6.51
N ASN A 311 10.08 15.36 -5.17
CA ASN A 311 10.68 14.23 -4.48
C ASN A 311 9.64 13.26 -3.90
N ASN A 312 8.39 13.69 -3.69
CA ASN A 312 7.36 12.93 -2.97
C ASN A 312 6.10 12.66 -3.81
N GLY A 313 6.08 13.00 -5.09
CA GLY A 313 4.88 12.89 -5.93
C GLY A 313 4.51 11.49 -6.39
N GLY A 314 5.28 10.47 -6.00
CA GLY A 314 5.06 9.08 -6.42
C GLY A 314 4.12 8.30 -5.51
N PHE A 315 3.92 7.03 -5.85
CA PHE A 315 3.04 6.11 -5.12
C PHE A 315 3.48 5.82 -3.69
N GLY A 316 4.76 5.97 -3.33
CA GLY A 316 5.25 5.86 -1.95
C GLY A 316 4.53 6.81 -1.01
N TYR A 317 4.41 8.08 -1.38
CA TYR A 317 3.67 9.08 -0.62
C TYR A 317 2.21 8.66 -0.31
N TRP A 318 1.49 8.20 -1.33
CA TRP A 318 0.09 7.80 -1.17
C TRP A 318 -0.07 6.50 -0.37
N SER A 319 0.92 5.62 -0.40
CA SER A 319 0.99 4.46 0.48
C SER A 319 1.14 4.85 1.95
N ASP A 320 1.97 5.87 2.23
CA ASP A 320 2.14 6.40 3.59
C ASP A 320 0.88 7.11 4.09
N VAL A 321 0.21 7.89 3.23
CA VAL A 321 -1.10 8.50 3.55
C VAL A 321 -2.14 7.41 3.86
N ALA A 322 -2.17 6.33 3.07
CA ALA A 322 -3.05 5.18 3.33
C ALA A 322 -2.71 4.52 4.67
N ALA A 323 -1.42 4.26 4.95
CA ALA A 323 -0.96 3.68 6.21
C ALA A 323 -1.37 4.53 7.40
N GLN A 324 -1.11 5.85 7.33
CA GLN A 324 -1.51 6.78 8.38
C GLN A 324 -3.00 6.67 8.69
N LYS A 325 -3.87 6.66 7.67
CA LYS A 325 -5.32 6.54 7.88
C LYS A 325 -5.71 5.18 8.43
N MET A 326 -5.10 4.10 7.95
CA MET A 326 -5.36 2.77 8.49
C MET A 326 -4.95 2.65 9.97
N PHE A 327 -3.85 3.30 10.40
CA PHE A 327 -3.49 3.40 11.82
C PHE A 327 -4.49 4.25 12.61
N GLU A 328 -4.86 5.43 12.12
CA GLU A 328 -5.84 6.32 12.77
C GLU A 328 -7.20 5.61 12.96
N TYR A 329 -7.63 4.85 11.95
CA TYR A 329 -8.87 4.08 11.99
C TYR A 329 -8.73 2.71 12.68
N ARG A 330 -7.52 2.38 13.20
CA ARG A 330 -7.21 1.13 13.90
C ARG A 330 -7.54 -0.12 13.09
N MET A 331 -7.20 -0.08 11.82
CA MET A 331 -7.43 -1.20 10.89
C MET A 331 -6.27 -2.18 10.86
N MET A 332 -5.14 -1.88 11.52
CA MET A 332 -3.90 -2.66 11.37
C MET A 332 -3.96 -4.07 11.99
N ASP A 333 -4.98 -4.37 12.78
CA ASP A 333 -5.28 -5.75 13.23
C ASP A 333 -6.08 -6.56 12.17
N ASP A 334 -6.59 -5.90 11.11
CA ASP A 334 -7.42 -6.50 10.05
C ASP A 334 -6.61 -6.68 8.76
N ALA A 335 -5.85 -7.77 8.69
CA ALA A 335 -4.96 -8.04 7.55
C ALA A 335 -5.68 -8.06 6.18
N PRO A 336 -6.90 -8.66 6.02
CA PRO A 336 -7.62 -8.61 4.75
C PRO A 336 -8.02 -7.19 4.33
N ALA A 337 -8.55 -6.40 5.24
CA ALA A 337 -8.97 -5.03 4.95
C ALA A 337 -7.79 -4.17 4.52
N VAL A 338 -6.65 -4.29 5.21
CA VAL A 338 -5.41 -3.57 4.87
C VAL A 338 -4.87 -4.03 3.52
N ALA A 339 -4.80 -5.33 3.27
CA ALA A 339 -4.37 -5.88 1.98
C ALA A 339 -5.26 -5.36 0.83
N ARG A 340 -6.58 -5.32 1.04
CA ARG A 340 -7.53 -4.81 0.05
C ARG A 340 -7.32 -3.34 -0.28
N ILE A 341 -7.13 -2.48 0.72
CA ILE A 341 -6.91 -1.04 0.52
C ILE A 341 -5.63 -0.81 -0.28
N TYR A 342 -4.52 -1.44 0.11
CA TYR A 342 -3.27 -1.30 -0.64
C TYR A 342 -3.40 -1.84 -2.07
N THR A 343 -4.05 -2.97 -2.25
CA THR A 343 -4.21 -3.57 -3.59
C THR A 343 -4.99 -2.65 -4.52
N ILE A 344 -6.12 -2.09 -4.07
CA ILE A 344 -6.92 -1.17 -4.88
C ILE A 344 -6.14 0.12 -5.17
N LEU A 345 -5.42 0.67 -4.18
CA LEU A 345 -4.61 1.87 -4.36
C LEU A 345 -3.51 1.67 -5.41
N HIS A 346 -2.72 0.60 -5.27
CA HIS A 346 -1.61 0.34 -6.18
C HIS A 346 -2.05 -0.10 -7.57
N THR A 347 -3.14 -0.84 -7.67
CA THR A 347 -3.74 -1.19 -8.97
C THR A 347 -4.30 0.04 -9.69
N ALA A 348 -4.95 0.94 -8.95
CA ALA A 348 -5.44 2.18 -9.53
C ALA A 348 -4.29 3.06 -10.04
N TYR A 349 -3.19 3.12 -9.30
CA TYR A 349 -1.99 3.84 -9.73
C TYR A 349 -1.35 3.20 -10.97
N HIS A 350 -1.28 1.87 -11.03
CA HIS A 350 -0.79 1.12 -12.18
C HIS A 350 -1.58 1.46 -13.44
N ASP A 351 -2.89 1.33 -13.38
CA ASP A 351 -3.75 1.58 -14.52
C ASP A 351 -3.77 3.07 -14.91
N ALA A 352 -3.68 3.97 -13.93
CA ALA A 352 -3.54 5.39 -14.19
C ALA A 352 -2.22 5.70 -14.93
N ALA A 353 -1.10 5.08 -14.55
CA ALA A 353 0.17 5.27 -15.24
C ALA A 353 0.08 4.84 -16.72
N ILE A 354 -0.53 3.69 -17.00
CA ILE A 354 -0.77 3.23 -18.38
C ILE A 354 -1.61 4.26 -19.16
N ALA A 355 -2.72 4.70 -18.57
CA ALA A 355 -3.62 5.67 -19.20
C ALA A 355 -2.96 7.05 -19.40
N ILE A 356 -2.11 7.49 -18.46
CA ILE A 356 -1.31 8.73 -18.59
C ILE A 356 -0.40 8.65 -19.81
N PHE A 357 0.37 7.58 -19.95
CA PHE A 357 1.33 7.44 -21.03
C PHE A 357 0.66 7.16 -22.37
N ASP A 358 -0.49 6.48 -22.38
CA ASP A 358 -1.35 6.40 -23.57
C ASP A 358 -1.75 7.79 -24.07
N ALA A 359 -2.28 8.65 -23.20
CA ALA A 359 -2.66 10.00 -23.57
C ALA A 359 -1.46 10.87 -23.98
N LYS A 360 -0.33 10.76 -23.24
CA LYS A 360 0.89 11.51 -23.54
C LYS A 360 1.39 11.23 -24.96
N TYR A 361 1.49 9.98 -25.35
CA TYR A 361 2.00 9.58 -26.65
C TYR A 361 0.96 9.55 -27.76
N ALA A 362 -0.35 9.63 -27.42
CA ALA A 362 -1.37 9.95 -28.42
C ALA A 362 -1.30 11.41 -28.90
N TYR A 363 -0.97 12.33 -28.00
CA TYR A 363 -1.00 13.77 -28.30
C TYR A 363 0.37 14.42 -28.49
N TRP A 364 1.43 13.86 -27.89
CA TRP A 364 2.78 14.41 -27.91
C TRP A 364 2.82 15.89 -27.47
N GLY A 365 2.06 16.25 -26.43
CA GLY A 365 1.95 17.63 -25.96
C GLY A 365 3.29 18.22 -25.55
N MET A 366 3.60 19.46 -26.06
CA MET A 366 4.85 20.14 -25.75
C MET A 366 4.97 20.44 -24.24
N ARG A 367 6.20 20.60 -23.80
CA ARG A 367 6.54 21.16 -22.47
C ARG A 367 6.73 22.68 -22.57
N PRO A 368 6.57 23.44 -21.48
CA PRO A 368 6.82 24.88 -21.48
C PRO A 368 8.18 25.29 -22.08
N VAL A 369 9.24 24.55 -21.74
CA VAL A 369 10.59 24.82 -22.24
C VAL A 369 10.75 24.56 -23.76
N GLN A 370 9.86 23.77 -24.37
CA GLN A 370 9.84 23.52 -25.82
C GLN A 370 8.93 24.51 -26.57
N TYR A 371 7.86 24.94 -25.89
CA TYR A 371 6.97 25.97 -26.40
C TYR A 371 7.67 27.32 -26.47
N ASP A 372 8.48 27.65 -25.46
CA ASP A 372 9.35 28.84 -25.45
C ASP A 372 10.74 28.45 -24.91
N SER A 373 11.72 28.43 -25.82
CA SER A 373 13.10 28.06 -25.51
C SER A 373 13.82 29.01 -24.54
N THR A 374 13.27 30.22 -24.35
CA THR A 374 13.82 31.23 -23.43
C THR A 374 13.31 31.00 -21.97
N TYR A 375 12.25 30.24 -21.81
CA TYR A 375 11.68 29.94 -20.51
C TYR A 375 12.57 29.00 -19.68
N LYS A 376 12.74 29.31 -18.40
CA LYS A 376 13.57 28.53 -17.47
C LYS A 376 12.69 27.93 -16.35
N PRO A 377 12.42 26.63 -16.35
CA PRO A 377 11.69 25.98 -15.26
C PRO A 377 12.54 25.92 -13.99
N LEU A 378 11.88 25.81 -12.83
CA LEU A 378 12.53 25.71 -11.52
C LEU A 378 13.24 24.36 -11.32
N ILE A 379 12.75 23.30 -11.95
CA ILE A 379 13.30 21.95 -11.89
C ILE A 379 13.48 21.37 -13.29
N SER A 380 14.28 20.31 -13.41
CA SER A 380 14.48 19.61 -14.68
C SER A 380 13.16 19.07 -15.24
N THR A 381 12.96 19.28 -16.55
CA THR A 381 11.80 18.76 -17.27
C THR A 381 12.00 17.29 -17.60
N PRO A 382 11.05 16.40 -17.23
CA PRO A 382 11.17 14.99 -17.56
C PRO A 382 11.15 14.70 -19.07
N PRO A 383 11.85 13.64 -19.55
CA PRO A 383 11.99 13.33 -20.97
C PRO A 383 10.77 12.58 -21.54
N PHE A 384 9.58 13.18 -21.44
CA PHE A 384 8.32 12.71 -22.02
C PHE A 384 7.31 13.85 -22.19
N PRO A 385 6.26 13.68 -23.05
CA PRO A 385 5.26 14.72 -23.32
C PRO A 385 4.60 15.32 -22.07
N GLY A 386 4.20 16.58 -22.16
CA GLY A 386 3.58 17.32 -21.06
C GLY A 386 2.16 16.81 -20.73
N TYR A 387 1.30 16.82 -21.71
CA TYR A 387 -0.14 16.63 -21.58
C TYR A 387 -0.58 15.15 -21.59
N PRO A 388 -1.46 14.73 -20.63
CA PRO A 388 -1.83 15.38 -19.39
C PRO A 388 -0.72 15.26 -18.32
N SER A 389 -0.83 16.01 -17.21
CA SER A 389 0.14 15.95 -16.10
C SER A 389 0.08 14.61 -15.38
N GLY A 390 1.20 13.87 -15.35
CA GLY A 390 1.29 12.57 -14.69
C GLY A 390 1.12 12.67 -13.17
N HIS A 391 1.76 13.65 -12.52
CA HIS A 391 1.62 13.89 -11.08
C HIS A 391 0.17 14.22 -10.69
N ALA A 392 -0.48 15.11 -11.44
CA ALA A 392 -1.87 15.47 -11.18
C ALA A 392 -2.82 14.26 -11.33
N THR A 393 -2.62 13.44 -12.38
CA THR A 393 -3.43 12.24 -12.61
C THR A 393 -3.22 11.20 -11.52
N GLY A 394 -1.97 10.85 -11.21
CA GLY A 394 -1.65 9.84 -10.18
C GLY A 394 -2.13 10.27 -8.80
N ALA A 395 -1.91 11.53 -8.42
CA ALA A 395 -2.37 12.08 -7.14
C ALA A 395 -3.90 12.06 -7.03
N SER A 396 -4.61 12.50 -8.06
CA SER A 396 -6.08 12.51 -8.07
C SER A 396 -6.69 11.11 -8.10
N THR A 397 -6.04 10.14 -8.76
CA THR A 397 -6.42 8.72 -8.73
C THR A 397 -6.33 8.17 -7.30
N SER A 398 -5.19 8.40 -6.64
CA SER A 398 -4.97 7.95 -5.27
C SER A 398 -5.92 8.62 -4.28
N ALA A 399 -6.15 9.93 -4.44
CA ALA A 399 -7.09 10.69 -3.63
C ALA A 399 -8.53 10.17 -3.77
N ALA A 400 -8.96 9.80 -4.96
CA ALA A 400 -10.29 9.23 -5.20
C ALA A 400 -10.45 7.85 -4.56
N VAL A 401 -9.43 6.98 -4.66
CA VAL A 401 -9.44 5.67 -4.00
C VAL A 401 -9.46 5.82 -2.48
N LEU A 402 -8.58 6.65 -1.91
CA LEU A 402 -8.55 6.85 -0.45
C LEU A 402 -9.82 7.54 0.06
N GLY A 403 -10.38 8.48 -0.72
CA GLY A 403 -11.66 9.11 -0.40
C GLY A 403 -12.84 8.13 -0.37
N TYR A 404 -12.79 7.04 -1.15
CA TYR A 404 -13.75 5.96 -1.10
C TYR A 404 -13.68 5.20 0.23
N PHE A 405 -12.47 4.84 0.68
CA PHE A 405 -12.28 4.10 1.94
C PHE A 405 -12.40 4.97 3.19
N PHE A 406 -12.06 6.25 3.09
CA PHE A 406 -12.05 7.21 4.19
C PHE A 406 -12.85 8.46 3.83
N PRO A 407 -14.19 8.37 3.66
CA PRO A 407 -15.01 9.45 3.10
C PRO A 407 -14.97 10.74 3.94
N ALA A 408 -14.74 10.65 5.24
CA ALA A 408 -14.56 11.82 6.11
C ALA A 408 -13.32 12.67 5.74
N TYR A 409 -12.34 12.10 5.05
CA TYR A 409 -11.11 12.75 4.60
C TYR A 409 -11.08 12.99 3.08
N ALA A 410 -12.13 12.67 2.34
CA ALA A 410 -12.13 12.77 0.88
C ALA A 410 -11.74 14.17 0.38
N LYS A 411 -12.26 15.22 1.03
CA LYS A 411 -11.89 16.61 0.70
C LYS A 411 -10.40 16.88 0.94
N HIS A 412 -9.85 16.43 2.06
CA HIS A 412 -8.43 16.59 2.37
C HIS A 412 -7.53 15.90 1.33
N PHE A 413 -7.88 14.68 0.89
CA PHE A 413 -7.13 14.02 -0.16
C PHE A 413 -7.20 14.75 -1.50
N GLN A 414 -8.36 15.34 -1.83
CA GLN A 414 -8.50 16.19 -3.02
C GLN A 414 -7.63 17.46 -2.92
N GLU A 415 -7.54 18.09 -1.76
CA GLU A 415 -6.67 19.24 -1.51
C GLU A 415 -5.19 18.87 -1.67
N LEU A 416 -4.76 17.70 -1.20
CA LEU A 416 -3.40 17.18 -1.44
C LEU A 416 -3.12 16.93 -2.92
N ALA A 417 -4.10 16.37 -3.65
CA ALA A 417 -3.96 16.15 -5.08
C ALA A 417 -3.89 17.47 -5.88
N GLN A 418 -4.65 18.49 -5.46
CA GLN A 418 -4.59 19.83 -6.02
C GLN A 418 -3.21 20.48 -5.75
N ASP A 419 -2.71 20.40 -4.52
CA ASP A 419 -1.39 20.93 -4.16
C ASP A 419 -0.26 20.25 -4.98
N CYS A 420 -0.37 18.93 -5.19
CA CYS A 420 0.52 18.19 -6.07
C CYS A 420 0.45 18.69 -7.52
N ALA A 421 -0.76 18.94 -8.04
CA ALA A 421 -0.94 19.47 -9.40
C ALA A 421 -0.37 20.90 -9.54
N ASP A 422 -0.70 21.79 -8.60
CA ASP A 422 -0.22 23.18 -8.58
C ASP A 422 1.31 23.23 -8.49
N SER A 423 1.91 22.31 -7.77
CA SER A 423 3.36 22.21 -7.68
C SER A 423 4.06 22.05 -9.03
N ARG A 424 3.42 21.42 -10.01
CA ARG A 424 3.97 21.21 -11.35
C ARG A 424 3.94 22.48 -12.18
N PHE A 425 2.91 23.30 -11.99
CA PHE A 425 2.86 24.65 -12.55
C PHE A 425 3.92 25.54 -11.89
N TYR A 426 4.03 25.52 -10.56
CA TYR A 426 5.06 26.26 -9.83
C TYR A 426 6.48 25.85 -10.23
N ALA A 427 6.69 24.58 -10.53
CA ALA A 427 7.95 24.06 -11.04
C ALA A 427 8.25 24.49 -12.49
N GLY A 428 7.25 25.00 -13.23
CA GLY A 428 7.38 25.44 -14.61
C GLY A 428 7.51 24.33 -15.64
N ILE A 429 7.13 23.09 -15.29
CA ILE A 429 7.28 21.92 -16.17
C ILE A 429 5.96 21.43 -16.77
N HIS A 430 4.84 22.01 -16.37
CA HIS A 430 3.51 21.75 -16.88
C HIS A 430 2.69 23.03 -17.00
N PHE A 431 1.82 23.05 -17.99
CA PHE A 431 0.78 24.05 -18.16
C PHE A 431 -0.38 23.81 -17.17
N LYS A 432 -1.21 24.84 -16.90
CA LYS A 432 -2.43 24.67 -16.09
C LYS A 432 -3.36 23.64 -16.69
N THR A 433 -3.58 23.70 -18.00
CA THR A 433 -4.39 22.76 -18.75
C THR A 433 -3.94 21.32 -18.57
N ASP A 434 -2.61 21.04 -18.53
CA ASP A 434 -2.08 19.71 -18.25
C ASP A 434 -2.54 19.19 -16.87
N ASN A 435 -2.46 20.07 -15.87
CA ASN A 435 -2.75 19.73 -14.48
C ASN A 435 -4.26 19.55 -14.26
N GLU A 436 -5.10 20.45 -14.73
CA GLU A 436 -6.55 20.36 -14.61
C GLU A 436 -7.09 19.12 -15.31
N THR A 437 -6.56 18.82 -16.49
CA THR A 437 -6.96 17.61 -17.22
C THR A 437 -6.49 16.35 -16.49
N GLY A 438 -5.26 16.38 -15.95
CA GLY A 438 -4.75 15.30 -15.13
C GLY A 438 -5.62 15.03 -13.90
N LEU A 439 -6.03 16.07 -13.17
CA LEU A 439 -6.90 15.93 -11.99
C LEU A 439 -8.26 15.30 -12.36
N ARG A 440 -8.90 15.79 -13.44
CA ARG A 440 -10.20 15.22 -13.89
C ARG A 440 -10.07 13.75 -14.32
N MET A 441 -9.04 13.44 -15.10
CA MET A 441 -8.76 12.10 -15.57
C MET A 441 -8.48 11.13 -14.40
N GLY A 442 -7.64 11.54 -13.46
CA GLY A 442 -7.29 10.72 -12.30
C GLY A 442 -8.47 10.46 -11.37
N ALA A 443 -9.30 11.47 -11.10
CA ALA A 443 -10.51 11.31 -10.29
C ALA A 443 -11.47 10.29 -10.93
N ALA A 444 -11.64 10.33 -12.25
CA ALA A 444 -12.49 9.39 -12.97
C ALA A 444 -11.94 7.95 -12.93
N ILE A 445 -10.63 7.78 -13.11
CA ILE A 445 -9.96 6.47 -13.03
C ILE A 445 -10.09 5.88 -11.62
N GLY A 446 -9.72 6.65 -10.58
CA GLY A 446 -9.74 6.17 -9.20
C GLY A 446 -11.15 5.77 -8.74
N LYS A 447 -12.16 6.58 -9.08
CA LYS A 447 -13.56 6.27 -8.84
C LYS A 447 -13.99 4.98 -9.53
N TYR A 448 -13.70 4.85 -10.83
CA TYR A 448 -14.07 3.66 -11.61
C TYR A 448 -13.45 2.38 -11.02
N ILE A 449 -12.18 2.43 -10.66
CA ILE A 449 -11.48 1.27 -10.11
C ILE A 449 -12.03 0.92 -8.73
N ALA A 450 -12.18 1.87 -7.82
CA ALA A 450 -12.73 1.61 -6.49
C ALA A 450 -14.15 0.99 -6.58
N GLU A 451 -15.02 1.54 -7.42
CA GLU A 451 -16.38 1.02 -7.60
C GLU A 451 -16.41 -0.36 -8.26
N THR A 452 -15.49 -0.65 -9.19
CA THR A 452 -15.41 -1.95 -9.86
C THR A 452 -15.00 -3.06 -8.90
N TRP A 453 -14.07 -2.75 -8.00
CA TRP A 453 -13.55 -3.70 -7.02
C TRP A 453 -14.44 -3.98 -5.83
N MET A 454 -15.33 -3.07 -5.52
CA MET A 454 -16.24 -3.21 -4.38
C MET A 454 -17.58 -3.89 -4.76
N LYS A 455 -17.75 -4.24 -6.03
CA LYS A 455 -18.87 -5.07 -6.50
C LYS A 455 -18.58 -6.55 -6.33
#